data_b9bea123b7fc7a90d339ab7a51437461
#
_entry.id   b9bea123b7fc7a90d339ab7a51437461
#
_cell.length_a   1.000
_cell.length_b   1.000
_cell.length_c   1.000
_cell.angle_alpha   90.00
_cell.angle_beta   90.00
_cell.angle_gamma   90.00
#
_symmetry.space_group_name_H-M   'P 1'
#
loop_
_entity.id
_entity.type
_entity.pdbx_description
1 polymer ?
#
loop_
_entity_poly.entity_id
_entity_poly.type
_entity_poly.pdbx_seq_one_letter_code
_entity_poly.pdbx_strand_id
1 'polypeptide(L)'
;LDLEGWRDPAIPPADLRRLILELDGFGPYAAEHLMRLLGRHEGLALDSWTRRKIASLRGRKRQPTDRVLHRWFAPWGEWAGLAMWLEATCDWHGDAPAWP
;
A
#
# COMPACT_ATOMS: atom_id res chain seq x y z
N LEU A 1 21.71 -3.04 -9.59
CA LEU A 1 20.35 -2.65 -9.26
C LEU A 1 19.91 -1.51 -10.17
N ASP A 2 18.97 -1.78 -11.07
CA ASP A 2 18.54 -0.83 -12.09
C ASP A 2 17.22 -0.15 -11.67
N LEU A 3 17.31 0.78 -10.72
CA LEU A 3 16.14 1.48 -10.21
C LEU A 3 15.47 2.34 -11.29
N GLU A 4 16.26 2.94 -12.17
CA GLU A 4 15.68 3.76 -13.25
C GLU A 4 14.90 2.92 -14.24
N GLY A 5 15.40 1.72 -14.59
CA GLY A 5 14.67 0.80 -15.44
C GLY A 5 13.38 0.30 -14.78
N TRP A 6 13.40 0.18 -13.45
CA TRP A 6 12.22 -0.27 -12.70
C TRP A 6 11.10 0.77 -12.67
N ARG A 7 11.39 2.01 -13.00
CA ARG A 7 10.37 3.06 -13.09
C ARG A 7 9.58 3.01 -14.39
N ASP A 8 9.99 2.17 -15.34
CA ASP A 8 9.29 2.02 -16.61
C ASP A 8 7.87 1.52 -16.38
N PRO A 9 6.85 2.30 -16.75
CA PRO A 9 5.46 1.89 -16.53
C PRO A 9 5.04 0.69 -17.38
N ALA A 10 5.83 0.30 -18.37
CA ALA A 10 5.54 -0.88 -19.17
C ALA A 10 5.78 -2.19 -18.42
N ILE A 11 6.56 -2.17 -17.33
CA ILE A 11 6.78 -3.37 -16.53
C ILE A 11 5.51 -3.70 -15.75
N PRO A 12 4.92 -4.90 -15.93
CA PRO A 12 3.74 -5.28 -15.16
C PRO A 12 4.03 -5.28 -13.65
N PRO A 13 3.09 -4.84 -12.80
CA PRO A 13 3.31 -4.78 -11.36
C PRO A 13 3.75 -6.11 -10.74
N ALA A 14 3.19 -7.22 -11.18
CA ALA A 14 3.55 -8.53 -10.66
C ALA A 14 5.02 -8.88 -10.98
N ASP A 15 5.49 -8.52 -12.16
CA ASP A 15 6.88 -8.77 -12.55
C ASP A 15 7.84 -7.92 -11.75
N LEU A 16 7.51 -6.66 -11.54
CA LEU A 16 8.32 -5.75 -10.75
C LEU A 16 8.40 -6.22 -9.29
N ARG A 17 7.26 -6.64 -8.72
CA ARG A 17 7.22 -7.17 -7.36
C ARG A 17 8.11 -8.39 -7.21
N ARG A 18 8.08 -9.29 -8.19
CA ARG A 18 8.92 -10.48 -8.19
C ARG A 18 10.40 -10.10 -8.18
N LEU A 19 10.80 -9.14 -9.01
CA LEU A 19 12.19 -8.67 -9.06
C LEU A 19 12.63 -8.11 -7.71
N ILE A 20 11.77 -7.34 -7.06
CA ILE A 20 12.08 -6.77 -5.75
C ILE A 20 12.22 -7.86 -4.70
N LEU A 21 11.34 -8.85 -4.71
CA LEU A 21 11.37 -9.93 -3.73
C LEU A 21 12.59 -10.84 -3.88
N GLU A 22 13.26 -10.80 -5.04
CA GLU A 22 14.51 -11.52 -5.23
C GLU A 22 15.69 -10.85 -4.52
N LEU A 23 15.53 -9.59 -4.07
CA LEU A 23 16.57 -8.89 -3.35
C LEU A 23 16.65 -9.40 -1.91
N ASP A 24 17.89 -9.58 -1.43
CA ASP A 24 18.10 -9.99 -0.05
C ASP A 24 17.54 -8.96 0.92
N GLY A 25 16.82 -9.44 1.92
CA GLY A 25 16.28 -8.58 2.97
C GLY A 25 14.94 -7.94 2.66
N PHE A 26 14.38 -8.17 1.46
CA PHE A 26 13.08 -7.63 1.12
C PHE A 26 11.98 -8.68 1.31
N GLY A 27 11.10 -8.44 2.30
CA GLY A 27 9.86 -9.20 2.44
C GLY A 27 8.72 -8.52 1.68
N PRO A 28 7.52 -9.11 1.72
CA PRO A 28 6.37 -8.55 1.00
C PRO A 28 6.02 -7.11 1.39
N TYR A 29 6.14 -6.77 2.68
CA TYR A 29 5.83 -5.42 3.16
C TYR A 29 6.81 -4.40 2.57
N ALA A 30 8.12 -4.68 2.67
CA ALA A 30 9.13 -3.79 2.12
C ALA A 30 9.02 -3.66 0.60
N ALA A 31 8.66 -4.75 -0.07
CA ALA A 31 8.46 -4.74 -1.52
C ALA A 31 7.34 -3.78 -1.91
N GLU A 32 6.21 -3.78 -1.19
CA GLU A 32 5.10 -2.88 -1.50
C GLU A 32 5.49 -1.41 -1.27
N HIS A 33 6.30 -1.13 -0.24
CA HIS A 33 6.80 0.23 -0.03
C HIS A 33 7.71 0.67 -1.16
N LEU A 34 8.62 -0.18 -1.62
CA LEU A 34 9.50 0.16 -2.73
C LEU A 34 8.71 0.36 -4.02
N MET A 35 7.71 -0.50 -4.28
CA MET A 35 6.83 -0.33 -5.43
C MET A 35 6.15 1.04 -5.41
N ARG A 36 5.69 1.47 -4.24
CA ARG A 36 5.06 2.78 -4.10
C ARG A 36 6.02 3.91 -4.43
N LEU A 37 7.26 3.80 -3.99
CA LEU A 37 8.30 4.78 -4.32
C LEU A 37 8.61 4.82 -5.81
N LEU A 38 8.40 3.71 -6.50
CA LEU A 38 8.59 3.61 -7.94
C LEU A 38 7.34 4.03 -8.74
N GLY A 39 6.34 4.59 -8.07
CA GLY A 39 5.12 5.06 -8.71
C GLY A 39 4.03 4.01 -8.84
N ARG A 40 4.18 2.86 -8.19
CA ARG A 40 3.18 1.78 -8.24
C ARG A 40 2.37 1.81 -6.96
N HIS A 41 1.09 2.15 -7.06
CA HIS A 41 0.22 2.39 -5.92
C HIS A 41 -0.93 1.39 -5.79
N GLU A 42 -0.92 0.33 -6.58
CA GLU A 42 -1.99 -0.66 -6.58
C GLU A 42 -1.88 -1.68 -5.45
N GLY A 43 -0.68 -1.91 -4.92
CA GLY A 43 -0.47 -2.92 -3.88
C GLY A 43 -0.75 -2.40 -2.47
N LEU A 44 -1.30 -3.25 -1.63
CA LEU A 44 -1.55 -2.92 -0.23
C LEU A 44 -0.38 -3.40 0.63
N ALA A 45 0.29 -2.45 1.31
CA ALA A 45 1.35 -2.78 2.25
C ALA A 45 0.73 -3.17 3.59
N LEU A 46 0.37 -4.43 3.73
CA LEU A 46 -0.39 -4.93 4.87
C LEU A 46 0.53 -5.37 6.00
N ASP A 47 0.38 -4.74 7.16
CA ASP A 47 1.02 -5.15 8.39
C ASP A 47 0.02 -5.03 9.55
N SER A 48 0.42 -5.47 10.73
CA SER A 48 -0.51 -5.46 11.87
C SER A 48 -0.89 -4.05 12.29
N TRP A 49 0.02 -3.07 12.15
CA TRP A 49 -0.30 -1.68 12.47
C TRP A 49 -1.38 -1.13 11.54
N THR A 50 -1.20 -1.33 10.23
CA THR A 50 -2.16 -0.83 9.24
C THR A 50 -3.54 -1.46 9.44
N ARG A 51 -3.60 -2.77 9.66
CA ARG A 51 -4.87 -3.47 9.90
C ARG A 51 -5.59 -2.93 11.12
N ARG A 52 -4.86 -2.75 12.22
CA ARG A 52 -5.45 -2.19 13.44
C ARG A 52 -5.91 -0.76 13.24
N LYS A 53 -5.11 0.03 12.54
CA LYS A 53 -5.42 1.45 12.32
C LYS A 53 -6.68 1.61 11.48
N ILE A 54 -6.77 0.89 10.36
CA ILE A 54 -7.95 0.94 9.50
C ILE A 54 -9.19 0.45 10.25
N ALA A 55 -9.07 -0.64 11.00
CA ALA A 55 -10.18 -1.16 11.80
C ALA A 55 -10.67 -0.12 12.81
N SER A 56 -9.74 0.53 13.50
CA SER A 56 -10.05 1.58 14.48
C SER A 56 -10.77 2.75 13.84
N LEU A 57 -10.25 3.25 12.72
CA LEU A 57 -10.82 4.39 12.01
C LEU A 57 -12.24 4.09 11.49
N ARG A 58 -12.50 2.84 11.13
CA ARG A 58 -13.81 2.43 10.62
C ARG A 58 -14.74 1.89 11.71
N GLY A 59 -14.32 1.97 12.98
CA GLY A 59 -15.14 1.52 14.10
C GLY A 59 -15.35 0.03 14.15
N ARG A 60 -14.41 -0.75 13.65
CA ARG A 60 -14.50 -2.21 13.62
C ARG A 60 -13.87 -2.81 14.87
N LYS A 61 -14.56 -3.75 15.50
CA LYS A 61 -14.03 -4.44 16.68
C LYS A 61 -12.99 -5.50 16.32
N ARG A 62 -13.13 -6.11 15.15
CA ARG A 62 -12.22 -7.14 14.67
C ARG A 62 -11.39 -6.58 13.53
N GLN A 63 -10.13 -7.00 13.48
CA GLN A 63 -9.28 -6.66 12.36
C GLN A 63 -9.81 -7.33 11.10
N PRO A 64 -9.92 -6.59 9.99
CA PRO A 64 -10.29 -7.18 8.72
C PRO A 64 -9.17 -8.09 8.21
N THR A 65 -9.57 -9.14 7.50
CA THR A 65 -8.60 -10.00 6.81
C THR A 65 -8.02 -9.25 5.61
N ASP A 66 -6.90 -9.74 5.09
CA ASP A 66 -6.30 -9.17 3.89
C ASP A 66 -7.29 -9.15 2.73
N ARG A 67 -8.07 -10.23 2.60
CA ARG A 67 -9.10 -10.32 1.56
C ARG A 67 -10.14 -9.20 1.68
N VAL A 68 -10.56 -8.90 2.88
CA VAL A 68 -11.53 -7.83 3.12
C VAL A 68 -10.92 -6.47 2.80
N LEU A 69 -9.67 -6.25 3.21
CA LEU A 69 -8.97 -5.00 2.89
C LEU A 69 -8.83 -4.81 1.39
N HIS A 70 -8.44 -5.85 0.66
CA HIS A 70 -8.36 -5.77 -0.79
C HIS A 70 -9.72 -5.42 -1.41
N ARG A 71 -10.81 -5.99 -0.88
CA ARG A 71 -12.15 -5.67 -1.35
C ARG A 71 -12.52 -4.21 -1.08
N TRP A 72 -12.19 -3.70 0.10
CA TRP A 72 -12.51 -2.31 0.47
C TRP A 72 -11.82 -1.31 -0.43
N PHE A 73 -10.58 -1.59 -0.83
CA PHE A 73 -9.79 -0.65 -1.62
C PHE A 73 -9.80 -0.95 -3.12
N ALA A 74 -10.46 -2.01 -3.55
CA ALA A 74 -10.59 -2.35 -4.97
C ALA A 74 -11.13 -1.23 -5.85
N PRO A 75 -12.12 -0.40 -5.38
CA PRO A 75 -12.63 0.68 -6.21
C PRO A 75 -11.59 1.70 -6.66
N TRP A 76 -10.47 1.83 -5.93
CA TRP A 76 -9.41 2.76 -6.30
C TRP A 76 -8.45 2.19 -7.35
N GLY A 77 -8.61 0.91 -7.74
CA GLY A 77 -7.82 0.31 -8.81
C GLY A 77 -6.32 0.43 -8.59
N GLU A 78 -5.64 1.04 -9.53
CA GLU A 78 -4.19 1.22 -9.46
C GLU A 78 -3.73 2.10 -8.29
N TRP A 79 -4.66 2.82 -7.67
CA TRP A 79 -4.37 3.71 -6.54
C TRP A 79 -4.75 3.11 -5.19
N ALA A 80 -5.09 1.82 -5.16
CA ALA A 80 -5.60 1.16 -3.96
C ALA A 80 -4.64 1.28 -2.78
N GLY A 81 -3.35 1.03 -3.00
CA GLY A 81 -2.35 1.11 -1.94
C GLY A 81 -2.18 2.52 -1.40
N LEU A 82 -2.20 3.53 -2.29
CA LEU A 82 -2.12 4.92 -1.88
C LEU A 82 -3.37 5.32 -1.11
N ALA A 83 -4.55 4.90 -1.57
CA ALA A 83 -5.80 5.20 -0.88
C ALA A 83 -5.80 4.63 0.55
N MET A 84 -5.34 3.41 0.72
CA MET A 84 -5.24 2.79 2.04
C MET A 84 -4.27 3.56 2.93
N TRP A 85 -3.11 3.94 2.40
CA TRP A 85 -2.12 4.70 3.17
C TRP A 85 -2.68 6.04 3.61
N LEU A 86 -3.36 6.76 2.72
CA LEU A 86 -3.95 8.04 3.03
C LEU A 86 -5.04 7.91 4.11
N GLU A 87 -5.86 6.86 4.04
CA GLU A 87 -6.85 6.61 5.07
C GLU A 87 -6.18 6.29 6.41
N ALA A 88 -5.18 5.42 6.41
CA ALA A 88 -4.50 5.01 7.64
C ALA A 88 -3.79 6.16 8.34
N THR A 89 -3.40 7.18 7.59
CA THR A 89 -2.64 8.32 8.13
C THR A 89 -3.46 9.62 8.17
N CYS A 90 -4.75 9.55 7.91
CA CYS A 90 -5.59 10.74 7.81
C CYS A 90 -5.58 11.59 9.09
N ASP A 91 -5.47 10.95 10.26
CA ASP A 91 -5.47 11.66 11.55
C ASP A 91 -4.08 12.21 11.94
N TRP A 92 -3.04 11.89 11.17
CA TRP A 92 -1.70 12.44 11.43
C TRP A 92 -1.63 13.94 11.12
N HIS A 93 -2.59 14.43 10.35
CA HIS A 93 -2.64 15.84 9.96
C HIS A 93 -3.38 16.71 10.98
N GLY A 94 -3.79 16.12 12.10
CA GLY A 94 -4.45 16.82 13.18
C GLY A 94 -5.75 17.45 12.75
N ASP A 95 -6.04 18.66 13.28
CA ASP A 95 -7.26 19.40 12.97
C ASP A 95 -7.16 20.16 11.65
N ALA A 96 -6.04 20.10 10.98
CA ALA A 96 -5.87 20.81 9.72
C ALA A 96 -6.75 20.15 8.65
N PRO A 97 -7.55 20.93 7.91
CA PRO A 97 -8.27 20.40 6.76
C PRO A 97 -7.28 20.19 5.63
N ALA A 98 -6.45 19.17 5.78
CA ALA A 98 -5.32 18.94 4.89
C ALA A 98 -5.74 18.42 3.53
N TRP A 99 -6.95 17.93 3.43
CA TRP A 99 -7.41 17.29 2.18
C TRP A 99 -8.43 18.20 1.51
N PRO A 100 -8.04 18.77 0.37
CA PRO A 100 -8.99 19.51 -0.45
C PRO A 100 -10.01 18.57 -1.08
#